data_6b9cf3de66dfe7f537ef653ebafc5351
#
_entry.id   6b9cf3de66dfe7f537ef653ebafc5351
#
_cell.length_a   1.000
_cell.length_b   1.000
_cell.length_c   1.000
_cell.angle_alpha   90.00
_cell.angle_beta   90.00
_cell.angle_gamma   90.00
#
_symmetry.space_group_name_H-M   'P 1'
#
loop_
_entity.id
_entity.type
_entity.pdbx_description
1 polymer ?
#
loop_
_entity_poly.entity_id
_entity_poly.type
_entity_poly.pdbx_seq_one_letter_code
_entity_poly.pdbx_strand_id
1 'polypeptide(L)'
;MRYDNIHKGKFLSRPNRFIANVEIDGKSEVCHVKNTGRCKELLIEGCTVWLEHSDSESRKTAFDLVAVEKGDRLINMDSQAPNKAVGEWLRENRPFGEGFSVYPEKKYGNSRFDFYLESQDRKIFMEVKGCTLEKDDVVLFPDAPTLRGVKHIEELSHCLDEGYEAYIMILVQMSDVKYFTPNYDTHPEFGEALEKASRKGVKILCYDCNVTHDSMTVGKPVKVKLGR
;
A
#
# COMPACT_ATOMS: atom_id res chain seq x y z
N MET A 1 1.85 -5.56 -11.18
CA MET A 1 1.67 -6.91 -10.60
C MET A 1 0.30 -7.47 -10.99
N ARG A 2 0.17 -8.79 -11.13
CA ARG A 2 -1.08 -9.47 -11.51
C ARG A 2 -1.43 -10.56 -10.51
N TYR A 3 -2.72 -10.86 -10.45
CA TYR A 3 -3.31 -12.00 -9.78
C TYR A 3 -3.79 -13.01 -10.82
N ASP A 4 -3.77 -14.27 -10.48
CA ASP A 4 -4.28 -15.34 -11.31
C ASP A 4 -5.63 -15.86 -10.76
N ASN A 5 -6.42 -16.54 -11.59
CA ASN A 5 -7.67 -17.22 -11.16
C ASN A 5 -8.61 -16.33 -10.33
N ILE A 6 -8.96 -15.16 -10.87
CA ILE A 6 -9.81 -14.19 -10.20
C ILE A 6 -11.29 -14.53 -10.30
N HIS A 7 -11.96 -14.50 -9.16
CA HIS A 7 -13.39 -14.72 -9.03
C HIS A 7 -14.08 -13.47 -8.48
N LYS A 8 -15.28 -13.19 -9.00
CA LYS A 8 -16.17 -12.17 -8.45
C LYS A 8 -17.00 -12.77 -7.33
N GLY A 9 -17.14 -12.04 -6.22
CA GLY A 9 -17.96 -12.45 -5.10
C GLY A 9 -18.72 -11.27 -4.49
N LYS A 10 -19.61 -11.61 -3.55
CA LYS A 10 -20.37 -10.67 -2.74
C LYS A 10 -19.92 -10.79 -1.29
N PHE A 11 -19.47 -9.68 -0.70
CA PHE A 11 -19.06 -9.66 0.68
C PHE A 11 -20.26 -9.86 1.62
N LEU A 12 -20.15 -10.77 2.58
CA LEU A 12 -21.19 -11.06 3.57
C LEU A 12 -20.81 -10.53 4.96
N SER A 13 -19.61 -10.91 5.45
CA SER A 13 -19.17 -10.49 6.78
C SER A 13 -17.66 -10.63 6.97
N ARG A 14 -17.11 -9.96 7.99
CA ARG A 14 -15.70 -10.05 8.40
C ARG A 14 -15.62 -10.39 9.88
N PRO A 15 -15.60 -11.68 10.27
CA PRO A 15 -15.56 -12.10 11.68
C PRO A 15 -14.31 -11.62 12.43
N ASN A 16 -13.19 -11.52 11.73
CA ASN A 16 -11.93 -10.99 12.27
C ASN A 16 -11.07 -10.37 11.15
N ARG A 17 -9.89 -9.81 11.51
CA ARG A 17 -9.03 -9.11 10.53
C ARG A 17 -8.46 -9.98 9.41
N PHE A 18 -8.49 -11.29 9.54
CA PHE A 18 -7.86 -12.22 8.59
C PHE A 18 -8.86 -12.99 7.73
N ILE A 19 -10.13 -13.05 8.14
CA ILE A 19 -11.15 -13.88 7.53
C ILE A 19 -12.35 -13.03 7.14
N ALA A 20 -12.88 -13.30 5.95
CA ALA A 20 -14.17 -12.82 5.49
C ALA A 20 -15.02 -13.97 4.97
N ASN A 21 -16.35 -13.85 5.11
CA ASN A 21 -17.32 -14.70 4.44
C ASN A 21 -17.81 -13.99 3.19
N VAL A 22 -17.82 -14.69 2.08
CA VAL A 22 -18.22 -14.16 0.77
C VAL A 22 -19.13 -15.14 0.07
N GLU A 23 -19.98 -14.66 -0.81
CA GLU A 23 -20.78 -15.50 -1.71
C GLU A 23 -20.10 -15.51 -3.09
N ILE A 24 -19.79 -16.70 -3.61
CA ILE A 24 -19.23 -16.93 -4.94
C ILE A 24 -20.15 -17.94 -5.62
N ASP A 25 -20.74 -17.59 -6.77
CA ASP A 25 -21.65 -18.45 -7.56
C ASP A 25 -22.79 -19.08 -6.71
N GLY A 26 -23.35 -18.26 -5.78
CA GLY A 26 -24.45 -18.68 -4.89
C GLY A 26 -24.02 -19.56 -3.72
N LYS A 27 -22.73 -19.80 -3.51
CA LYS A 27 -22.19 -20.56 -2.38
C LYS A 27 -21.46 -19.65 -1.41
N SER A 28 -21.65 -19.90 -0.12
CA SER A 28 -20.90 -19.19 0.93
C SER A 28 -19.51 -19.81 1.07
N GLU A 29 -18.48 -18.98 0.90
CA GLU A 29 -17.07 -19.35 0.99
C GLU A 29 -16.37 -18.55 2.09
N VAL A 30 -15.38 -19.17 2.75
CA VAL A 30 -14.50 -18.52 3.71
C VAL A 30 -13.22 -18.13 3.00
N CYS A 31 -12.88 -16.83 2.99
CA CYS A 31 -11.67 -16.33 2.34
C CYS A 31 -10.72 -15.67 3.34
N HIS A 32 -9.45 -15.68 3.01
CA HIS A 32 -8.43 -14.93 3.72
C HIS A 32 -8.43 -13.46 3.25
N VAL A 33 -8.28 -12.54 4.18
CA VAL A 33 -8.13 -11.09 3.90
C VAL A 33 -6.66 -10.73 4.08
N LYS A 34 -5.96 -10.46 2.99
CA LYS A 34 -4.52 -10.05 2.99
C LYS A 34 -4.28 -8.63 3.52
N ASN A 35 -5.18 -8.10 4.34
CA ASN A 35 -5.08 -6.77 4.90
C ASN A 35 -5.48 -6.78 6.38
N THR A 36 -4.56 -6.38 7.25
CA THR A 36 -4.81 -6.30 8.70
C THR A 36 -5.49 -5.01 9.14
N GLY A 37 -5.65 -4.03 8.24
CA GLY A 37 -6.39 -2.79 8.45
C GLY A 37 -7.86 -3.06 8.74
N ARG A 38 -8.54 -2.06 9.29
CA ARG A 38 -9.96 -2.19 9.63
C ARG A 38 -10.83 -2.31 8.40
N CYS A 39 -10.60 -1.47 7.39
CA CYS A 39 -11.31 -1.43 6.10
C CYS A 39 -12.84 -1.50 6.22
N LYS A 40 -13.41 -0.95 7.31
CA LYS A 40 -14.86 -0.99 7.55
C LYS A 40 -15.64 -0.15 6.54
N GLU A 41 -15.02 0.89 6.04
CA GLU A 41 -15.55 1.80 5.03
C GLU A 41 -15.56 1.19 3.62
N LEU A 42 -14.85 0.08 3.43
CA LEU A 42 -14.76 -0.67 2.17
C LEU A 42 -15.60 -1.93 2.20
N LEU A 43 -15.44 -2.75 3.23
CA LEU A 43 -16.10 -4.05 3.37
C LEU A 43 -17.48 -3.89 4.00
N ILE A 44 -18.42 -3.37 3.22
CA ILE A 44 -19.84 -3.20 3.58
C ILE A 44 -20.59 -4.42 3.06
N GLU A 45 -21.49 -4.99 3.87
CA GLU A 45 -22.29 -6.15 3.48
C GLU A 45 -22.99 -5.92 2.13
N GLY A 46 -22.85 -6.86 1.24
CA GLY A 46 -23.40 -6.83 -0.11
C GLY A 46 -22.50 -6.17 -1.16
N CYS A 47 -21.36 -5.53 -0.78
CA CYS A 47 -20.45 -4.98 -1.79
C CYS A 47 -19.81 -6.07 -2.65
N THR A 48 -19.45 -5.71 -3.87
CA THR A 48 -18.70 -6.58 -4.78
C THR A 48 -17.25 -6.67 -4.32
N VAL A 49 -16.73 -7.89 -4.27
CA VAL A 49 -15.32 -8.17 -3.97
C VAL A 49 -14.74 -9.10 -5.04
N TRP A 50 -13.41 -9.00 -5.18
CA TRP A 50 -12.64 -9.82 -6.11
C TRP A 50 -11.64 -10.66 -5.32
N LEU A 51 -11.57 -11.94 -5.68
CA LEU A 51 -10.86 -12.96 -4.92
C LEU A 51 -9.94 -13.75 -5.84
N GLU A 52 -8.69 -13.93 -5.40
CA GLU A 52 -7.73 -14.83 -6.04
C GLU A 52 -7.92 -16.24 -5.50
N HIS A 53 -8.18 -17.21 -6.36
CA HIS A 53 -8.21 -18.62 -6.00
C HIS A 53 -6.79 -19.20 -5.94
N SER A 54 -6.52 -20.01 -4.94
CA SER A 54 -5.25 -20.73 -4.78
C SER A 54 -5.49 -22.24 -4.78
N ASP A 55 -4.80 -22.95 -5.65
CA ASP A 55 -4.86 -24.41 -5.76
C ASP A 55 -4.00 -25.13 -4.71
N SER A 56 -3.40 -24.40 -3.76
CA SER A 56 -2.53 -24.98 -2.73
C SER A 56 -3.33 -25.76 -1.68
N GLU A 57 -3.16 -27.06 -1.65
CA GLU A 57 -3.79 -27.97 -0.67
C GLU A 57 -3.35 -27.70 0.79
N SER A 58 -2.21 -27.04 1.00
CA SER A 58 -1.70 -26.70 2.34
C SER A 58 -2.44 -25.54 3.00
N ARG A 59 -3.31 -24.81 2.27
CA ARG A 59 -4.02 -23.63 2.76
C ARG A 59 -5.34 -24.00 3.43
N LYS A 60 -5.69 -23.24 4.47
CA LYS A 60 -6.99 -23.37 5.16
C LYS A 60 -8.14 -22.70 4.41
N THR A 61 -7.84 -21.78 3.51
CA THR A 61 -8.82 -21.05 2.67
C THR A 61 -8.38 -21.12 1.23
N ALA A 62 -9.31 -21.41 0.33
CA ALA A 62 -9.03 -21.47 -1.11
C ALA A 62 -8.91 -20.07 -1.74
N PHE A 63 -9.47 -19.05 -1.12
CA PHE A 63 -9.56 -17.70 -1.68
C PHE A 63 -8.85 -16.65 -0.82
N ASP A 64 -8.22 -15.69 -1.50
CA ASP A 64 -7.71 -14.43 -0.94
C ASP A 64 -8.54 -13.27 -1.46
N LEU A 65 -9.10 -12.44 -0.58
CA LEU A 65 -9.77 -11.21 -0.97
C LEU A 65 -8.73 -10.16 -1.35
N VAL A 66 -8.71 -9.75 -2.63
CA VAL A 66 -7.67 -8.86 -3.19
C VAL A 66 -8.19 -7.48 -3.58
N ALA A 67 -9.46 -7.33 -3.93
CA ALA A 67 -10.03 -6.03 -4.27
C ALA A 67 -11.51 -5.91 -3.89
N VAL A 68 -11.99 -4.68 -3.78
CA VAL A 68 -13.37 -4.31 -3.43
C VAL A 68 -13.86 -3.15 -4.30
N GLU A 69 -15.13 -3.17 -4.68
CA GLU A 69 -15.80 -2.06 -5.35
C GLU A 69 -16.42 -1.12 -4.29
N LYS A 70 -16.09 0.18 -4.36
CA LYS A 70 -16.69 1.25 -3.57
C LYS A 70 -17.31 2.28 -4.53
N GLY A 71 -18.62 2.21 -4.76
CA GLY A 71 -19.25 2.95 -5.85
C GLY A 71 -18.66 2.54 -7.19
N ASP A 72 -18.23 3.51 -7.99
CA ASP A 72 -17.59 3.26 -9.30
C ASP A 72 -16.07 3.02 -9.20
N ARG A 73 -15.51 2.99 -7.99
CA ARG A 73 -14.07 2.85 -7.75
C ARG A 73 -13.71 1.43 -7.35
N LEU A 74 -12.71 0.86 -8.02
CA LEU A 74 -12.11 -0.41 -7.64
C LEU A 74 -10.86 -0.14 -6.78
N ILE A 75 -10.81 -0.74 -5.59
CA ILE A 75 -9.75 -0.57 -4.61
C ILE A 75 -9.06 -1.90 -4.38
N ASN A 76 -7.76 -1.96 -4.63
CA ASN A 76 -6.97 -3.13 -4.25
C ASN A 76 -6.78 -3.13 -2.72
N MET A 77 -7.01 -4.27 -2.09
CA MET A 77 -6.92 -4.42 -0.63
C MET A 77 -5.72 -5.24 -0.15
N ASP A 78 -4.99 -5.90 -1.05
CA ASP A 78 -3.84 -6.70 -0.68
C ASP A 78 -2.71 -5.81 -0.15
N SER A 79 -2.36 -5.95 1.12
CA SER A 79 -1.29 -5.19 1.77
C SER A 79 0.12 -5.55 1.27
N GLN A 80 0.28 -6.62 0.50
CA GLN A 80 1.54 -7.01 -0.13
C GLN A 80 1.67 -6.48 -1.57
N ALA A 81 0.56 -6.11 -2.19
CA ALA A 81 0.53 -5.61 -3.56
C ALA A 81 1.36 -4.32 -3.76
N PRO A 82 1.38 -3.35 -2.81
CA PRO A 82 2.18 -2.15 -2.96
C PRO A 82 3.65 -2.42 -3.24
N ASN A 83 4.29 -3.29 -2.47
CA ASN A 83 5.72 -3.59 -2.64
C ASN A 83 6.00 -4.30 -3.97
N LYS A 84 5.09 -5.17 -4.42
CA LYS A 84 5.21 -5.82 -5.74
C LYS A 84 5.10 -4.79 -6.86
N ALA A 85 4.06 -3.96 -6.84
CA ALA A 85 3.82 -2.94 -7.88
C ALA A 85 4.95 -1.88 -7.93
N VAL A 86 5.42 -1.41 -6.76
CA VAL A 86 6.56 -0.47 -6.70
C VAL A 86 7.85 -1.13 -7.18
N GLY A 87 8.09 -2.39 -6.83
CA GLY A 87 9.27 -3.12 -7.29
C GLY A 87 9.33 -3.30 -8.81
N GLU A 88 8.20 -3.57 -9.46
CA GLU A 88 8.07 -3.58 -10.92
C GLU A 88 8.31 -2.18 -11.50
N TRP A 89 7.61 -1.18 -10.99
CA TRP A 89 7.74 0.22 -11.42
C TRP A 89 9.18 0.74 -11.34
N LEU A 90 9.90 0.43 -10.25
CA LEU A 90 11.30 0.83 -10.09
C LEU A 90 12.21 0.24 -11.16
N ARG A 91 11.97 -1.02 -11.57
CA ARG A 91 12.79 -1.72 -12.57
C ARG A 91 12.44 -1.33 -14.00
N GLU A 92 11.16 -1.14 -14.29
CA GLU A 92 10.65 -0.90 -15.64
C GLU A 92 10.68 0.59 -16.00
N ASN A 93 10.19 1.46 -15.12
CA ASN A 93 10.10 2.91 -15.39
C ASN A 93 11.36 3.68 -15.01
N ARG A 94 12.25 3.09 -14.18
CA ARG A 94 13.55 3.67 -13.78
C ARG A 94 13.47 5.14 -13.34
N PRO A 95 12.58 5.49 -12.38
CA PRO A 95 12.24 6.89 -12.06
C PRO A 95 13.43 7.70 -11.50
N PHE A 96 14.50 7.04 -11.09
CA PHE A 96 15.73 7.66 -10.59
C PHE A 96 16.84 7.73 -11.62
N GLY A 97 16.59 7.26 -12.84
CA GLY A 97 17.54 7.20 -13.97
C GLY A 97 18.07 5.79 -14.21
N GLU A 98 18.90 5.68 -15.22
CA GLU A 98 19.54 4.42 -15.62
C GLU A 98 20.65 4.03 -14.63
N GLY A 99 21.01 2.74 -14.63
CA GLY A 99 22.15 2.22 -13.88
C GLY A 99 21.89 1.92 -12.41
N PHE A 100 20.64 2.05 -11.93
CA PHE A 100 20.30 1.62 -10.59
C PHE A 100 20.02 0.12 -10.51
N SER A 101 20.66 -0.55 -9.56
CA SER A 101 20.26 -1.87 -9.07
C SER A 101 19.23 -1.72 -7.97
N VAL A 102 18.16 -2.54 -8.00
CA VAL A 102 17.03 -2.47 -7.06
C VAL A 102 17.04 -3.72 -6.19
N TYR A 103 17.22 -3.54 -4.88
CA TYR A 103 17.26 -4.61 -3.86
C TYR A 103 16.05 -4.47 -2.93
N PRO A 104 15.18 -5.47 -2.86
CA PRO A 104 14.08 -5.47 -1.90
C PRO A 104 14.58 -5.78 -0.49
N GLU A 105 13.85 -5.31 0.51
CA GLU A 105 14.01 -5.66 1.92
C GLU A 105 15.42 -5.50 2.51
N LYS A 106 16.06 -4.36 2.25
CA LYS A 106 17.41 -4.08 2.74
C LYS A 106 17.42 -3.65 4.20
N LYS A 107 18.21 -4.35 5.02
CA LYS A 107 18.42 -3.96 6.43
C LYS A 107 19.23 -2.67 6.53
N TYR A 108 18.75 -1.75 7.40
CA TYR A 108 19.45 -0.55 7.84
C TYR A 108 19.20 -0.35 9.34
N GLY A 109 20.24 -0.29 10.13
CA GLY A 109 20.13 -0.18 11.59
C GLY A 109 19.25 -1.29 12.19
N ASN A 110 18.20 -0.89 12.87
CA ASN A 110 17.19 -1.76 13.48
C ASN A 110 15.94 -1.96 12.62
N SER A 111 15.89 -1.37 11.42
CA SER A 111 14.80 -1.53 10.45
C SER A 111 15.24 -2.28 9.21
N ARG A 112 14.25 -2.63 8.41
CA ARG A 112 14.40 -3.19 7.08
C ARG A 112 13.47 -2.41 6.18
N PHE A 113 14.05 -1.61 5.28
CA PHE A 113 13.32 -0.83 4.31
C PHE A 113 12.89 -1.67 3.12
N ASP A 114 11.77 -1.29 2.52
CA ASP A 114 11.16 -2.04 1.43
C ASP A 114 12.05 -2.11 0.19
N PHE A 115 12.79 -1.02 -0.09
CA PHE A 115 13.74 -1.00 -1.21
C PHE A 115 15.03 -0.24 -0.86
N TYR A 116 16.12 -0.76 -1.42
CA TYR A 116 17.40 -0.09 -1.53
C TYR A 116 17.79 -0.04 -2.99
N LEU A 117 18.15 1.14 -3.47
CA LEU A 117 18.61 1.35 -4.84
C LEU A 117 20.05 1.87 -4.80
N GLU A 118 20.88 1.36 -5.67
CA GLU A 118 22.29 1.73 -5.74
C GLU A 118 22.74 1.91 -7.18
N SER A 119 23.39 3.03 -7.48
CA SER A 119 24.14 3.30 -8.68
C SER A 119 25.60 3.62 -8.32
N GLN A 120 26.43 3.98 -9.30
CA GLN A 120 27.82 4.34 -9.07
C GLN A 120 27.98 5.45 -8.04
N ASP A 121 27.12 6.48 -8.09
CA ASP A 121 27.26 7.72 -7.31
C ASP A 121 26.13 7.94 -6.29
N ARG A 122 25.06 7.14 -6.33
CA ARG A 122 23.88 7.39 -5.52
C ARG A 122 23.39 6.13 -4.84
N LYS A 123 22.98 6.29 -3.58
CA LYS A 123 22.38 5.23 -2.75
C LYS A 123 21.08 5.72 -2.13
N ILE A 124 20.02 4.99 -2.32
CA ILE A 124 18.67 5.41 -1.96
C ILE A 124 18.02 4.35 -1.07
N PHE A 125 17.47 4.76 0.06
CA PHE A 125 16.51 3.96 0.82
C PHE A 125 15.09 4.42 0.56
N MET A 126 14.17 3.48 0.39
CA MET A 126 12.76 3.76 0.17
C MET A 126 11.88 2.86 1.05
N GLU A 127 10.94 3.49 1.73
CA GLU A 127 9.85 2.81 2.44
C GLU A 127 8.55 3.02 1.68
N VAL A 128 7.76 1.96 1.53
CA VAL A 128 6.47 1.99 0.83
C VAL A 128 5.33 1.87 1.84
N LYS A 129 4.30 2.67 1.68
CA LYS A 129 3.05 2.60 2.45
C LYS A 129 1.87 2.48 1.50
N GLY A 130 1.23 1.31 1.49
CA GLY A 130 -0.03 1.11 0.80
C GLY A 130 -1.14 1.88 1.51
N CYS A 131 -1.99 2.57 0.76
CA CYS A 131 -3.05 3.39 1.29
C CYS A 131 -4.38 3.09 0.59
N THR A 132 -5.39 2.70 1.38
CA THR A 132 -6.74 2.35 0.91
C THR A 132 -7.82 3.23 1.54
N LEU A 133 -7.49 4.01 2.60
CA LEU A 133 -8.45 4.88 3.24
C LEU A 133 -8.68 6.15 2.41
N GLU A 134 -9.89 6.33 1.95
CA GLU A 134 -10.33 7.48 1.16
C GLU A 134 -11.64 8.03 1.69
N LYS A 135 -11.75 9.35 1.76
CA LYS A 135 -12.96 10.11 2.08
C LYS A 135 -13.05 11.35 1.16
N ASP A 136 -14.12 11.44 0.39
CA ASP A 136 -14.40 12.57 -0.53
C ASP A 136 -13.24 12.83 -1.54
N ASP A 137 -12.65 11.73 -2.07
CA ASP A 137 -11.47 11.69 -2.94
C ASP A 137 -10.16 12.13 -2.26
N VAL A 138 -10.16 12.38 -0.98
CA VAL A 138 -8.96 12.66 -0.19
C VAL A 138 -8.43 11.35 0.41
N VAL A 139 -7.17 11.09 0.18
CA VAL A 139 -6.51 9.87 0.69
C VAL A 139 -5.82 10.16 2.02
N LEU A 140 -6.02 9.30 2.98
CA LEU A 140 -5.59 9.46 4.36
C LEU A 140 -4.76 8.27 4.82
N PHE A 141 -3.63 8.51 5.46
CA PHE A 141 -2.82 7.47 6.10
C PHE A 141 -2.25 7.98 7.43
N PRO A 142 -2.23 7.13 8.48
CA PRO A 142 -2.68 5.75 8.53
C PRO A 142 -4.19 5.61 8.81
N ASP A 143 -4.75 4.40 8.58
CA ASP A 143 -6.12 4.03 8.95
C ASP A 143 -6.27 3.67 10.44
N ALA A 144 -5.15 3.37 11.10
CA ALA A 144 -5.04 3.11 12.54
C ALA A 144 -3.67 3.59 13.05
N PRO A 145 -3.50 3.88 14.37
CA PRO A 145 -2.22 4.28 14.92
C PRO A 145 -1.08 3.30 14.59
N THR A 146 0.07 3.82 14.15
CA THR A 146 1.22 3.03 13.69
C THR A 146 2.55 3.55 14.23
N LEU A 147 2.95 3.11 15.41
CA LEU A 147 4.25 3.43 15.99
C LEU A 147 5.42 2.95 15.10
N ARG A 148 5.23 1.78 14.46
CA ARG A 148 6.21 1.28 13.49
C ARG A 148 6.36 2.23 12.29
N GLY A 149 5.28 2.86 11.83
CA GLY A 149 5.32 3.84 10.75
C GLY A 149 6.15 5.07 11.13
N VAL A 150 5.96 5.60 12.34
CA VAL A 150 6.76 6.72 12.88
C VAL A 150 8.24 6.34 12.95
N LYS A 151 8.56 5.17 13.55
CA LYS A 151 9.94 4.67 13.64
C LYS A 151 10.61 4.58 12.26
N HIS A 152 9.93 4.05 11.24
CA HIS A 152 10.50 3.94 9.88
C HIS A 152 10.79 5.32 9.28
N ILE A 153 9.92 6.33 9.52
CA ILE A 153 10.16 7.71 9.07
C ILE A 153 11.40 8.31 9.75
N GLU A 154 11.53 8.11 11.06
CA GLU A 154 12.69 8.60 11.82
C GLU A 154 14.00 7.97 11.34
N GLU A 155 14.01 6.65 11.09
CA GLU A 155 15.18 5.94 10.56
C GLU A 155 15.52 6.35 9.12
N LEU A 156 14.53 6.62 8.25
CA LEU A 156 14.77 7.22 6.94
C LEU A 156 15.45 8.60 7.08
N SER A 157 15.07 9.38 8.09
CA SER A 157 15.69 10.67 8.35
C SER A 157 17.16 10.54 8.79
N HIS A 158 17.52 9.44 9.46
CA HIS A 158 18.91 9.16 9.84
C HIS A 158 19.76 8.72 8.64
N CYS A 159 19.19 8.06 7.65
CA CYS A 159 19.90 7.69 6.42
C CYS A 159 20.54 8.91 5.73
N LEU A 160 19.87 10.08 5.81
CA LEU A 160 20.41 11.33 5.23
C LEU A 160 21.74 11.77 5.89
N ASP A 161 21.91 11.54 7.19
CA ASP A 161 23.11 11.91 7.94
C ASP A 161 24.33 11.06 7.51
N GLU A 162 24.08 9.89 6.91
CA GLU A 162 25.11 8.99 6.38
C GLU A 162 25.31 9.12 4.86
N GLY A 163 24.69 10.14 4.24
CA GLY A 163 24.86 10.44 2.82
C GLY A 163 23.96 9.64 1.87
N TYR A 164 22.98 8.89 2.38
CA TYR A 164 21.96 8.27 1.56
C TYR A 164 20.88 9.28 1.15
N GLU A 165 20.24 9.04 0.03
CA GLU A 165 18.93 9.65 -0.25
C GLU A 165 17.84 8.80 0.42
N ALA A 166 16.80 9.45 0.91
CA ALA A 166 15.70 8.78 1.61
C ALA A 166 14.35 9.18 1.03
N TYR A 167 13.51 8.16 0.77
CA TYR A 167 12.19 8.33 0.19
C TYR A 167 11.14 7.57 1.00
N ILE A 168 9.99 8.20 1.20
CA ILE A 168 8.76 7.48 1.56
C ILE A 168 7.80 7.57 0.39
N MET A 169 7.29 6.42 -0.04
CA MET A 169 6.31 6.32 -1.12
C MET A 169 4.96 5.89 -0.58
N ILE A 170 3.99 6.79 -0.66
CA ILE A 170 2.59 6.48 -0.41
C ILE A 170 1.99 5.96 -1.72
N LEU A 171 1.64 4.69 -1.76
CA LEU A 171 0.98 4.08 -2.90
C LEU A 171 -0.51 3.95 -2.63
N VAL A 172 -1.29 4.77 -3.31
CA VAL A 172 -2.75 4.79 -3.19
C VAL A 172 -3.31 3.66 -4.05
N GLN A 173 -3.89 2.66 -3.40
CA GLN A 173 -4.33 1.41 -4.06
C GLN A 173 -5.67 1.58 -4.82
N MET A 174 -5.89 2.74 -5.40
CA MET A 174 -7.04 3.13 -6.24
C MET A 174 -6.66 4.27 -7.17
N SER A 175 -7.49 4.58 -8.15
CA SER A 175 -7.31 5.72 -9.09
C SER A 175 -8.15 6.94 -8.71
N ASP A 176 -7.88 8.05 -9.40
CA ASP A 176 -8.71 9.25 -9.45
C ASP A 176 -8.98 9.92 -8.10
N VAL A 177 -7.90 10.10 -7.33
CA VAL A 177 -7.92 10.81 -6.05
C VAL A 177 -7.42 12.26 -6.19
N LYS A 178 -7.87 13.14 -5.31
CA LYS A 178 -7.52 14.58 -5.34
C LYS A 178 -6.13 14.87 -4.78
N TYR A 179 -5.88 14.37 -3.57
CA TYR A 179 -4.59 14.52 -2.88
C TYR A 179 -4.49 13.56 -1.71
N PHE A 180 -3.26 13.38 -1.24
CA PHE A 180 -2.94 12.67 0.00
C PHE A 180 -2.64 13.67 1.11
N THR A 181 -3.08 13.36 2.33
CA THR A 181 -2.67 14.04 3.56
C THR A 181 -2.52 13.02 4.71
N PRO A 182 -1.60 13.23 5.65
CA PRO A 182 -1.55 12.43 6.86
C PRO A 182 -2.88 12.48 7.61
N ASN A 183 -3.28 11.35 8.20
CA ASN A 183 -4.49 11.26 9.01
C ASN A 183 -4.21 11.74 10.44
N TYR A 184 -4.15 13.05 10.61
CA TYR A 184 -3.85 13.69 11.90
C TYR A 184 -4.89 13.38 12.98
N ASP A 185 -6.13 13.07 12.61
CA ASP A 185 -7.18 12.72 13.57
C ASP A 185 -6.96 11.31 14.14
N THR A 186 -6.39 10.40 13.34
CA THR A 186 -6.12 9.02 13.76
C THR A 186 -4.77 8.87 14.45
N HIS A 187 -3.73 9.55 13.93
CA HIS A 187 -2.36 9.44 14.45
C HIS A 187 -1.56 10.71 14.11
N PRO A 188 -1.71 11.79 14.91
CA PRO A 188 -1.03 13.06 14.64
C PRO A 188 0.48 12.91 14.61
N GLU A 189 1.07 12.04 15.44
CA GLU A 189 2.52 11.81 15.50
C GLU A 189 3.09 11.29 14.18
N PHE A 190 2.31 10.53 13.40
CA PHE A 190 2.74 10.11 12.06
C PHE A 190 2.86 11.33 11.12
N GLY A 191 1.87 12.22 11.14
CA GLY A 191 1.88 13.44 10.33
C GLY A 191 3.05 14.36 10.70
N GLU A 192 3.25 14.59 12.00
CA GLU A 192 4.34 15.41 12.53
C GLU A 192 5.72 14.83 12.18
N ALA A 193 5.89 13.49 12.30
CA ALA A 193 7.12 12.81 11.90
C ALA A 193 7.37 12.97 10.39
N LEU A 194 6.33 12.83 9.56
CA LEU A 194 6.43 12.99 8.11
C LEU A 194 6.80 14.42 7.71
N GLU A 195 6.21 15.43 8.35
CA GLU A 195 6.59 16.84 8.16
C GLU A 195 8.04 17.12 8.55
N LYS A 196 8.46 16.63 9.74
CA LYS A 196 9.82 16.77 10.23
C LYS A 196 10.83 16.12 9.28
N ALA A 197 10.55 14.91 8.83
CA ALA A 197 11.38 14.18 7.88
C ALA A 197 11.49 14.92 6.54
N SER A 198 10.37 15.43 6.03
CA SER A 198 10.34 16.23 4.81
C SER A 198 11.19 17.49 4.91
N ARG A 199 11.08 18.22 6.03
CA ARG A 199 11.96 19.40 6.29
C ARG A 199 13.44 19.05 6.39
N LYS A 200 13.78 17.82 6.85
CA LYS A 200 15.17 17.33 6.91
C LYS A 200 15.70 16.91 5.53
N GLY A 201 14.82 16.62 4.56
CA GLY A 201 15.22 16.23 3.21
C GLY A 201 14.73 14.86 2.75
N VAL A 202 13.95 14.12 3.56
CA VAL A 202 13.26 12.91 3.10
C VAL A 202 12.24 13.31 2.04
N LYS A 203 12.30 12.69 0.88
CA LYS A 203 11.40 12.97 -0.24
C LYS A 203 10.13 12.13 -0.12
N ILE A 204 8.98 12.79 -0.18
CA ILE A 204 7.68 12.13 -0.11
C ILE A 204 7.13 12.01 -1.52
N LEU A 205 6.97 10.78 -1.97
CA LEU A 205 6.30 10.43 -3.22
C LEU A 205 4.90 9.93 -2.90
N CYS A 206 3.92 10.34 -3.68
CA CYS A 206 2.58 9.78 -3.64
C CYS A 206 2.13 9.50 -5.08
N TYR A 207 1.69 8.27 -5.32
CA TYR A 207 1.17 7.84 -6.61
C TYR A 207 -0.14 7.09 -6.40
N ASP A 208 -1.08 7.28 -7.31
CA ASP A 208 -2.25 6.43 -7.42
C ASP A 208 -1.92 5.11 -8.13
N CYS A 209 -2.90 4.24 -8.28
CA CYS A 209 -2.76 2.99 -9.01
C CYS A 209 -3.82 2.86 -10.10
N ASN A 210 -3.43 2.31 -11.24
CA ASN A 210 -4.36 1.70 -12.15
C ASN A 210 -4.71 0.32 -11.58
N VAL A 211 -5.96 0.14 -11.15
CA VAL A 211 -6.44 -1.10 -10.55
C VAL A 211 -7.48 -1.73 -11.47
N THR A 212 -7.26 -3.00 -11.79
CA THR A 212 -8.27 -3.87 -12.41
C THR A 212 -8.61 -5.00 -11.45
N HIS A 213 -9.58 -5.83 -11.79
CA HIS A 213 -9.94 -6.97 -10.95
C HIS A 213 -8.79 -7.98 -10.76
N ASP A 214 -7.84 -8.02 -11.69
CA ASP A 214 -6.71 -8.97 -11.71
C ASP A 214 -5.33 -8.31 -11.64
N SER A 215 -5.24 -6.98 -11.54
CA SER A 215 -3.94 -6.31 -11.53
C SER A 215 -3.92 -4.98 -10.80
N MET A 216 -2.71 -4.57 -10.40
CA MET A 216 -2.43 -3.24 -9.89
C MET A 216 -1.07 -2.77 -10.40
N THR A 217 -1.01 -1.58 -10.99
CA THR A 217 0.22 -0.93 -11.44
C THR A 217 0.29 0.50 -10.92
N VAL A 218 1.50 1.01 -10.70
CA VAL A 218 1.71 2.42 -10.31
C VAL A 218 1.18 3.34 -11.42
N GLY A 219 0.33 4.29 -11.05
CA GLY A 219 -0.34 5.20 -11.97
C GLY A 219 0.29 6.60 -11.99
N LYS A 220 -0.51 7.61 -11.69
CA LYS A 220 -0.13 9.03 -11.78
C LYS A 220 0.37 9.56 -10.43
N PRO A 221 1.25 10.59 -10.43
CA PRO A 221 1.60 11.28 -9.21
C PRO A 221 0.39 11.98 -8.59
N VAL A 222 0.27 11.87 -7.28
CA VAL A 222 -0.80 12.47 -6.47
C VAL A 222 -0.20 13.60 -5.63
N LYS A 223 -0.91 14.72 -5.55
CA LYS A 223 -0.48 15.86 -4.74
C LYS A 223 -0.41 15.47 -3.25
N VAL A 224 0.68 15.82 -2.59
CA VAL A 224 0.85 15.67 -1.14
C VAL A 224 0.56 17.01 -0.46
N LYS A 225 -0.28 16.99 0.56
CA LYS A 225 -0.52 18.13 1.46
C LYS A 225 -0.11 17.75 2.86
N LEU A 226 0.92 18.41 3.39
CA LEU A 226 1.35 18.29 4.78
C LEU A 226 0.84 19.49 5.57
N GLY A 227 0.65 19.29 6.87
CA GLY A 227 0.08 20.29 7.77
C GLY A 227 -1.45 20.16 7.90
N ARG A 228 -1.94 20.64 9.05
CA ARG A 228 -3.39 20.74 9.36
C ARG A 228 -4.02 21.95 8.70
#